data_e5d4999f81ac0f54d3dac68241c3c4ae
#
_entry.id   e5d4999f81ac0f54d3dac68241c3c4ae
#
_cell.length_a   1.000
_cell.length_b   1.000
_cell.length_c   1.000
_cell.angle_alpha   90.00
_cell.angle_beta   90.00
_cell.angle_gamma   90.00
#
_symmetry.space_group_name_H-M   'P 1'
#
loop_
_entity.id
_entity.type
_entity.pdbx_description
1 polymer ?
#
loop_
_entity_poly.entity_id
_entity_poly.type
_entity_poly.pdbx_seq_one_letter_code
_entity_poly.pdbx_strand_id
1 'polypeptide(L)'
;LEPLDGAVTFLDELRTRTQVILLSDTFEQFARPLMRQLNWPTVLCHRLVVGDDRIVDYQLRQPNQKQHAVEALRALNYRVIAAGDSYNDTTMLAAANAGYLFHAPTNVIDEFPQFPALDTYGELLAAIDSHL
;
A
#
# COMPACT_ATOMS: atom_id res chain seq x y z
N LEU A 1 8.47 15.05 2.93
CA LEU A 1 7.22 14.30 2.98
C LEU A 1 6.84 13.98 4.42
N GLU A 2 5.58 14.14 4.75
CA GLU A 2 5.04 13.79 6.05
C GLU A 2 3.88 12.82 5.89
N PRO A 3 3.68 11.88 6.84
CA PRO A 3 2.52 11.02 6.84
C PRO A 3 1.23 11.84 6.99
N LEU A 4 0.13 11.30 6.47
CA LEU A 4 -1.19 11.86 6.73
C LEU A 4 -1.50 11.79 8.23
N ASP A 5 -2.33 12.73 8.70
CA ASP A 5 -2.76 12.74 10.10
C ASP A 5 -3.38 11.40 10.48
N GLY A 6 -2.89 10.83 11.58
CA GLY A 6 -3.36 9.55 12.07
C GLY A 6 -2.70 8.31 11.45
N ALA A 7 -1.87 8.48 10.39
CA ALA A 7 -1.24 7.34 9.73
C ALA A 7 -0.29 6.57 10.64
N VAL A 8 0.55 7.29 11.41
CA VAL A 8 1.49 6.65 12.33
C VAL A 8 0.75 5.82 13.38
N THR A 9 -0.25 6.41 14.02
CA THR A 9 -1.07 5.74 15.04
C THR A 9 -1.78 4.53 14.46
N PHE A 10 -2.36 4.67 13.27
CA PHE A 10 -3.04 3.58 12.60
C PHE A 10 -2.09 2.41 12.30
N LEU A 11 -0.93 2.68 11.73
CA LEU A 11 0.06 1.65 11.41
C LEU A 11 0.60 0.97 12.66
N ASP A 12 0.88 1.73 13.71
CA ASP A 12 1.34 1.15 14.98
C ASP A 12 0.30 0.20 15.56
N GLU A 13 -0.97 0.59 15.54
CA GLU A 13 -2.07 -0.26 16.02
C GLU A 13 -2.25 -1.50 15.13
N LEU A 14 -2.25 -1.33 13.82
CA LEU A 14 -2.43 -2.43 12.88
C LEU A 14 -1.31 -3.46 13.00
N ARG A 15 -0.07 -3.01 13.18
CA ARG A 15 1.11 -3.88 13.31
C ARG A 15 1.08 -4.73 14.59
N THR A 16 0.28 -4.38 15.59
CA THR A 16 0.07 -5.24 16.76
C THR A 16 -0.87 -6.41 16.48
N ARG A 17 -1.60 -6.37 15.37
CA ARG A 17 -2.65 -7.34 15.04
C ARG A 17 -2.29 -8.24 13.87
N THR A 18 -1.52 -7.73 12.91
CA THR A 18 -1.19 -8.47 11.69
C THR A 18 0.11 -7.94 11.08
N GLN A 19 0.63 -8.66 10.10
CA GLN A 19 1.77 -8.22 9.32
C GLN A 19 1.31 -7.19 8.30
N VAL A 20 2.11 -6.13 8.13
CA VAL A 20 1.78 -5.02 7.23
C VAL A 20 2.92 -4.83 6.24
N ILE A 21 2.56 -4.71 4.96
CA ILE A 21 3.48 -4.39 3.89
C ILE A 21 2.94 -3.18 3.15
N LEU A 22 3.77 -2.17 2.95
CA LEU A 22 3.45 -1.02 2.11
C LEU A 22 3.94 -1.30 0.69
N LEU A 23 3.04 -1.20 -0.27
CA LEU A 23 3.35 -1.34 -1.68
C LEU A 23 3.30 0.03 -2.34
N SER A 24 4.39 0.45 -2.95
CA SER A 24 4.49 1.79 -3.51
C SER A 24 5.20 1.77 -4.86
N ASP A 25 4.75 2.62 -5.77
CA ASP A 25 5.42 2.85 -7.05
C ASP A 25 6.49 3.94 -6.96
N THR A 26 6.74 4.50 -5.77
CA THR A 26 7.84 5.42 -5.52
C THR A 26 9.19 4.68 -5.51
N PHE A 27 10.26 5.44 -5.35
CA PHE A 27 11.62 4.89 -5.31
C PHE A 27 12.13 4.85 -3.87
N GLU A 28 12.95 3.85 -3.57
CA GLU A 28 13.48 3.61 -2.23
C GLU A 28 14.13 4.87 -1.64
N GLN A 29 14.88 5.60 -2.46
CA GLN A 29 15.58 6.80 -2.02
C GLN A 29 14.62 7.92 -1.56
N PHE A 30 13.44 8.01 -2.18
CA PHE A 30 12.41 8.98 -1.79
C PHE A 30 11.55 8.49 -0.63
N ALA A 31 11.39 7.18 -0.49
CA ALA A 31 10.55 6.60 0.54
C ALA A 31 11.20 6.60 1.93
N ARG A 32 12.54 6.56 2.01
CA ARG A 32 13.26 6.43 3.28
C ARG A 32 12.89 7.46 4.35
N PRO A 33 12.83 8.78 4.03
CA PRO A 33 12.46 9.76 5.06
C PRO A 33 11.06 9.55 5.62
N LEU A 34 10.11 9.14 4.77
CA LEU A 34 8.75 8.83 5.21
C LEU A 34 8.72 7.54 6.04
N MET A 35 9.45 6.51 5.62
CA MET A 35 9.51 5.25 6.35
C MET A 35 10.11 5.41 7.74
N ARG A 36 11.09 6.30 7.88
CA ARG A 36 11.66 6.64 9.20
C ARG A 36 10.59 7.17 10.14
N GLN A 37 9.71 8.04 9.65
CA GLN A 37 8.61 8.60 10.43
C GLN A 37 7.54 7.56 10.77
N LEU A 38 7.42 6.51 9.97
CA LEU A 38 6.46 5.41 10.18
C LEU A 38 7.06 4.22 10.94
N ASN A 39 8.22 4.38 11.55
CA ASN A 39 8.90 3.33 12.31
C ASN A 39 9.32 2.12 11.44
N TRP A 40 9.76 2.40 10.22
CA TRP A 40 10.34 1.42 9.30
C TRP A 40 9.44 0.21 9.04
N PRO A 41 8.21 0.38 8.52
CA PRO A 41 7.41 -0.75 8.06
C PRO A 41 8.08 -1.42 6.86
N THR A 42 7.71 -2.66 6.59
CA THR A 42 8.14 -3.32 5.36
C THR A 42 7.57 -2.57 4.16
N VAL A 43 8.42 -2.18 3.23
CA VAL A 43 8.00 -1.49 2.01
C VAL A 43 8.61 -2.17 0.78
N LEU A 44 7.79 -2.39 -0.23
CA LEU A 44 8.22 -2.85 -1.54
C LEU A 44 8.02 -1.70 -2.53
N CYS A 45 9.09 -1.23 -3.13
CA CYS A 45 9.11 -0.09 -4.02
C CYS A 45 10.18 -0.26 -5.10
N HIS A 46 10.32 0.75 -5.94
CA HIS A 46 11.33 0.76 -6.99
C HIS A 46 12.64 1.39 -6.50
N ARG A 47 13.63 1.39 -7.35
CA ARG A 47 14.96 1.86 -7.02
C ARG A 47 15.51 2.78 -8.12
N LEU A 48 16.12 3.90 -7.70
CA LEU A 48 16.85 4.78 -8.61
C LEU A 48 18.29 4.28 -8.77
N VAL A 49 18.82 4.45 -9.97
CA VAL A 49 20.25 4.25 -10.22
C VAL A 49 20.94 5.62 -10.11
N VAL A 50 21.89 5.74 -9.18
CA VAL A 50 22.57 7.00 -8.89
C VAL A 50 24.02 6.86 -9.29
N GLY A 51 24.53 7.81 -10.10
CA GLY A 51 25.93 7.91 -10.51
C GLY A 51 26.39 9.35 -10.43
N ASP A 52 27.57 9.61 -9.82
CA ASP A 52 28.14 10.95 -9.66
C ASP A 52 27.16 11.95 -9.03
N ASP A 53 26.45 11.52 -7.98
CA ASP A 53 25.42 12.30 -7.28
C ASP A 53 24.25 12.75 -8.18
N ARG A 54 24.05 12.08 -9.31
CA ARG A 54 22.94 12.34 -10.24
C ARG A 54 22.12 11.09 -10.44
N ILE A 55 20.83 11.29 -10.68
CA ILE A 55 19.95 10.22 -11.12
C ILE A 55 20.28 9.94 -12.59
N VAL A 56 20.89 8.79 -12.87
CA VAL A 56 21.28 8.41 -14.24
C VAL A 56 20.26 7.45 -14.88
N ASP A 57 19.46 6.76 -14.07
CA ASP A 57 18.44 5.82 -14.55
C ASP A 57 17.49 5.48 -13.40
N TYR A 58 16.49 4.67 -13.69
CA TYR A 58 15.62 4.09 -12.66
C TYR A 58 15.49 2.59 -12.90
N GLN A 59 15.25 1.87 -11.82
CA GLN A 59 15.07 0.42 -11.86
C GLN A 59 13.72 0.08 -11.24
N LEU A 60 12.80 -0.40 -12.05
CA LEU A 60 11.56 -0.95 -11.56
C LEU A 60 11.84 -2.32 -10.96
N ARG A 61 11.34 -2.57 -9.77
CA ARG A 61 11.48 -3.87 -9.13
C ARG A 61 10.76 -4.92 -9.97
N GLN A 62 9.56 -4.58 -10.43
CA GLN A 62 8.89 -5.30 -11.51
C GLN A 62 7.68 -4.48 -12.00
N PRO A 63 7.24 -4.67 -13.26
CA PRO A 63 6.00 -4.06 -13.75
C PRO A 63 4.80 -4.58 -12.94
N ASN A 64 3.81 -3.71 -12.69
CA ASN A 64 2.61 -4.06 -11.93
C ASN A 64 2.93 -4.72 -10.59
N GLN A 65 3.93 -4.19 -9.89
CA GLN A 65 4.46 -4.84 -8.69
C GLN A 65 3.42 -5.04 -7.59
N LYS A 66 2.45 -4.11 -7.46
CA LYS A 66 1.44 -4.22 -6.40
C LYS A 66 0.57 -5.45 -6.60
N GLN A 67 0.09 -5.66 -7.83
CA GLN A 67 -0.69 -6.85 -8.16
C GLN A 67 0.14 -8.12 -8.00
N HIS A 68 1.35 -8.13 -8.55
CA HIS A 68 2.24 -9.29 -8.48
C HIS A 68 2.64 -9.64 -7.05
N ALA A 69 2.87 -8.64 -6.20
CA ALA A 69 3.18 -8.87 -4.80
C ALA A 69 2.00 -9.55 -4.07
N VAL A 70 0.77 -9.09 -4.31
CA VAL A 70 -0.42 -9.71 -3.73
C VAL A 70 -0.58 -11.14 -4.21
N GLU A 71 -0.43 -11.38 -5.52
CA GLU A 71 -0.54 -12.73 -6.08
C GLU A 71 0.52 -13.67 -5.51
N ALA A 72 1.76 -13.19 -5.35
CA ALA A 72 2.84 -13.98 -4.78
C ALA A 72 2.59 -14.34 -3.32
N LEU A 73 2.09 -13.41 -2.52
CA LEU A 73 1.74 -13.67 -1.12
C LEU A 73 0.60 -14.67 -1.01
N ARG A 74 -0.41 -14.58 -1.86
CA ARG A 74 -1.48 -15.57 -1.90
C ARG A 74 -0.98 -16.95 -2.34
N ALA A 75 -0.03 -16.99 -3.27
CA ALA A 75 0.60 -18.26 -3.69
C ALA A 75 1.38 -18.90 -2.54
N LEU A 76 1.87 -18.11 -1.59
CA LEU A 76 2.49 -18.58 -0.35
C LEU A 76 1.46 -18.93 0.73
N ASN A 77 0.18 -18.93 0.39
CA ASN A 77 -0.96 -19.22 1.28
C ASN A 77 -1.23 -18.16 2.34
N TYR A 78 -0.75 -16.94 2.13
CA TYR A 78 -1.18 -15.81 2.96
C TYR A 78 -2.56 -15.34 2.52
N ARG A 79 -3.35 -14.94 3.49
CA ARG A 79 -4.60 -14.22 3.23
C ARG A 79 -4.27 -12.74 3.18
N VAL A 80 -4.57 -12.11 2.04
CA VAL A 80 -4.17 -10.73 1.78
C VAL A 80 -5.39 -9.82 1.78
N ILE A 81 -5.32 -8.76 2.58
CA ILE A 81 -6.29 -7.67 2.58
C ILE A 81 -5.56 -6.44 2.06
N ALA A 82 -6.08 -5.80 1.03
CA ALA A 82 -5.44 -4.67 0.39
C ALA A 82 -6.28 -3.40 0.50
N ALA A 83 -5.62 -2.27 0.63
CA ALA A 83 -6.27 -0.96 0.61
C ALA A 83 -5.47 -0.01 -0.29
N GLY A 84 -6.16 0.85 -1.01
CA GLY A 84 -5.55 1.81 -1.90
C GLY A 84 -6.49 2.95 -2.25
N ASP A 85 -5.97 4.01 -2.86
CA ASP A 85 -6.71 5.24 -3.11
C ASP A 85 -6.84 5.60 -4.59
N SER A 86 -6.18 4.90 -5.48
CA SER A 86 -6.10 5.33 -6.88
C SER A 86 -6.58 4.26 -7.85
N TYR A 87 -6.87 4.70 -9.06
CA TYR A 87 -7.21 3.82 -10.17
C TYR A 87 -6.13 2.72 -10.35
N ASN A 88 -4.86 3.10 -10.20
CA ASN A 88 -3.74 2.18 -10.37
C ASN A 88 -3.70 1.07 -9.30
N ASP A 89 -4.39 1.25 -8.18
CA ASP A 89 -4.46 0.24 -7.11
C ASP A 89 -5.52 -0.81 -7.36
N THR A 90 -6.45 -0.60 -8.30
CA THR A 90 -7.61 -1.47 -8.47
C THR A 90 -7.27 -2.90 -8.86
N THR A 91 -6.21 -3.11 -9.63
CA THR A 91 -5.74 -4.47 -9.96
C THR A 91 -5.19 -5.20 -8.74
N MET A 92 -4.51 -4.49 -7.86
CA MET A 92 -4.04 -5.01 -6.56
C MET A 92 -5.24 -5.39 -5.68
N LEU A 93 -6.23 -4.51 -5.58
CA LEU A 93 -7.43 -4.77 -4.77
C LEU A 93 -8.18 -5.99 -5.28
N ALA A 94 -8.31 -6.13 -6.59
CA ALA A 94 -8.99 -7.27 -7.20
C ALA A 94 -8.23 -8.59 -6.98
N ALA A 95 -6.91 -8.54 -6.93
CA ALA A 95 -6.07 -9.72 -6.70
C ALA A 95 -6.09 -10.20 -5.24
N ALA A 96 -6.41 -9.32 -4.29
CA ALA A 96 -6.43 -9.63 -2.87
C ALA A 96 -7.65 -10.46 -2.48
N ASN A 97 -7.61 -11.07 -1.30
CA ASN A 97 -8.77 -11.76 -0.73
C ASN A 97 -9.89 -10.78 -0.36
N ALA A 98 -9.52 -9.57 0.06
CA ALA A 98 -10.44 -8.46 0.25
C ALA A 98 -9.74 -7.16 -0.14
N GLY A 99 -10.46 -6.26 -0.82
CA GLY A 99 -9.94 -4.98 -1.28
C GLY A 99 -10.82 -3.83 -0.83
N TYR A 100 -10.21 -2.75 -0.39
CA TYR A 100 -10.90 -1.56 0.08
C TYR A 100 -10.34 -0.32 -0.58
N LEU A 101 -11.21 0.60 -0.99
CA LEU A 101 -10.81 1.94 -1.40
C LEU A 101 -10.74 2.83 -0.16
N PHE A 102 -9.61 3.51 0.03
CA PHE A 102 -9.39 4.38 1.17
C PHE A 102 -8.98 5.76 0.70
N HIS A 103 -9.76 6.80 1.03
CA HIS A 103 -9.57 8.18 0.57
C HIS A 103 -9.51 8.28 -0.97
N ALA A 104 -10.25 7.45 -1.66
CA ALA A 104 -10.25 7.44 -3.13
C ALA A 104 -11.09 8.58 -3.69
N PRO A 105 -10.75 9.07 -4.91
CA PRO A 105 -11.60 10.03 -5.62
C PRO A 105 -12.97 9.45 -5.98
N THR A 106 -13.97 10.32 -6.06
CA THR A 106 -15.35 9.91 -6.36
C THR A 106 -15.46 9.11 -7.66
N ASN A 107 -14.72 9.49 -8.71
CA ASN A 107 -14.75 8.78 -9.98
C ASN A 107 -14.25 7.33 -9.86
N VAL A 108 -13.29 7.08 -9.01
CA VAL A 108 -12.79 5.72 -8.74
C VAL A 108 -13.81 4.92 -7.96
N ILE A 109 -14.40 5.51 -6.94
CA ILE A 109 -15.45 4.88 -6.12
C ILE A 109 -16.64 4.47 -7.01
N ASP A 110 -17.08 5.36 -7.89
CA ASP A 110 -18.23 5.11 -8.76
C ASP A 110 -17.96 4.03 -9.80
N GLU A 111 -16.72 3.97 -10.32
CA GLU A 111 -16.34 2.98 -11.33
C GLU A 111 -16.11 1.58 -10.74
N PHE A 112 -15.74 1.50 -9.47
CA PHE A 112 -15.40 0.23 -8.80
C PHE A 112 -16.27 0.01 -7.56
N PRO A 113 -17.60 -0.13 -7.72
CA PRO A 113 -18.50 -0.29 -6.57
C PRO A 113 -18.33 -1.60 -5.81
N GLN A 114 -17.60 -2.56 -6.39
CA GLN A 114 -17.30 -3.83 -5.73
C GLN A 114 -16.34 -3.68 -4.55
N PHE A 115 -15.57 -2.58 -4.48
CA PHE A 115 -14.68 -2.30 -3.37
C PHE A 115 -15.34 -1.31 -2.42
N PRO A 116 -15.55 -1.67 -1.14
CA PRO A 116 -16.09 -0.71 -0.17
C PRO A 116 -15.18 0.51 -0.06
N ALA A 117 -15.79 1.70 -0.05
CA ALA A 117 -15.07 2.96 0.09
C ALA A 117 -15.10 3.40 1.55
N LEU A 118 -13.92 3.63 2.12
CA LEU A 118 -13.75 4.01 3.51
C LEU A 118 -13.04 5.36 3.60
N ASP A 119 -13.39 6.17 4.60
CA ASP A 119 -12.90 7.53 4.72
C ASP A 119 -12.00 7.76 5.94
N THR A 120 -12.11 6.94 6.98
CA THR A 120 -11.36 7.12 8.22
C THR A 120 -10.49 5.91 8.53
N TYR A 121 -9.39 6.15 9.24
CA TYR A 121 -8.55 5.05 9.71
C TYR A 121 -9.29 4.10 10.66
N GLY A 122 -10.24 4.62 11.44
CA GLY A 122 -11.08 3.80 12.29
C GLY A 122 -11.93 2.83 11.49
N GLU A 123 -12.55 3.31 10.39
CA GLU A 123 -13.31 2.44 9.48
C GLU A 123 -12.44 1.39 8.83
N LEU A 124 -11.24 1.78 8.37
CA LEU A 124 -10.30 0.85 7.75
C LEU A 124 -9.82 -0.21 8.74
N LEU A 125 -9.49 0.20 9.97
CA LEU A 125 -9.08 -0.74 11.01
C LEU A 125 -10.19 -1.74 11.34
N ALA A 126 -11.44 -1.27 11.46
CA ALA A 126 -12.59 -2.14 11.72
C ALA A 126 -12.83 -3.13 10.58
N ALA A 127 -12.70 -2.66 9.34
CA ALA A 127 -12.84 -3.52 8.15
C ALA A 127 -11.76 -4.62 8.14
N ILE A 128 -10.52 -4.28 8.43
CA ILE A 128 -9.41 -5.24 8.48
C ILE A 128 -9.64 -6.24 9.62
N ASP A 129 -10.02 -5.76 10.82
CA ASP A 129 -10.30 -6.63 11.97
C ASP A 129 -11.37 -7.67 11.66
N SER A 130 -12.34 -7.37 10.82
CA SER A 130 -13.39 -8.32 10.45
C SER A 130 -12.86 -9.56 9.73
N HIS A 131 -11.64 -9.51 9.22
CA HIS A 131 -10.98 -10.60 8.51
C HIS A 131 -9.95 -11.36 9.37
N LEU A 132 -9.65 -10.87 10.55
CA LEU A 132 -8.61 -11.45 11.42
C LEU A 132 -9.13 -12.56 12.33
#